data_73c23aff0330576cc476403650eaeec4
#
_entry.id   73c23aff0330576cc476403650eaeec4
#
_cell.length_a   1.000
_cell.length_b   1.000
_cell.length_c   1.000
_cell.angle_alpha   90.00
_cell.angle_beta   90.00
_cell.angle_gamma   90.00
#
_symmetry.space_group_name_H-M   'P 1'
#
loop_
_entity.id
_entity.type
_entity.pdbx_description
1 polymer ?
#
loop_
_entity_poly.entity_id
_entity_poly.type
_entity_poly.pdbx_seq_one_letter_code
_entity_poly.pdbx_strand_id
1 'polypeptide(L)'
;MADPQNDQLSLLDLLEKPPIEALYSPDQIYDSDDVTLFSRLTEDHRFDRKSARTQPKELAKYLSAFGNGPSVDGGVLAVGVENDGTVSGCAHLDQDGLSKIERLGENACPDGRFETKRVLAKNVSGGEDFIVLARIRYVEGKLVELANGEAYERLGDECKKLSDSKKQEIRIDKGERSFEQEPCGLVYPDDFDENAIARFAKLVTDNVSTDLQYSRTDILKAYHLGRERSGAFVCNNACAVLFAQDPVTVFPGLLVHFLRYEGTEALSGKQYNVVKDRMVSGTIVEVIKEAANLIDSSVREFTEFRDGKFFTVPEYPRDAWYEMLVNACVHRSFNIRNAPVFVRMFDDRIEVESPGGFMPQITPETIVGTHRPRNPFVMRSLREFGEVRCISEGTRRMVAEMTAANLPPPEFKQKRTDNLSVVCTLRNNVRDRSNSLDSDAYKSLGRAVAFSLTPEERKIVNYLMEHGKINVSGALRILTTTRWHTARDMLVEMEKRGLLDYVTSGKPRDAHSHYRLVSRND
;
A
#
# COMPACT_ATOMS: atom_id res chain seq x y z
N MET A 1 57.34 -12.18 12.91
CA MET A 1 56.98 -11.49 11.66
C MET A 1 55.90 -12.33 11.04
N ALA A 2 54.67 -11.90 11.20
CA ALA A 2 53.50 -12.57 10.59
C ALA A 2 53.28 -11.93 9.22
N ASP A 3 53.23 -12.77 8.20
CA ASP A 3 52.97 -12.43 6.82
C ASP A 3 51.55 -11.83 6.69
N PRO A 4 51.37 -10.67 6.06
CA PRO A 4 50.02 -10.19 5.80
C PRO A 4 49.43 -11.03 4.67
N GLN A 5 48.50 -11.92 5.01
CA GLN A 5 47.69 -12.64 4.02
C GLN A 5 47.01 -11.66 3.09
N ASN A 6 47.34 -11.81 1.84
CA ASN A 6 46.88 -11.09 0.68
C ASN A 6 45.39 -11.49 0.43
N ASP A 7 44.45 -10.76 1.02
CA ASP A 7 43.00 -10.92 0.73
C ASP A 7 42.64 -10.32 -0.64
N GLN A 8 43.20 -10.92 -1.69
CA GLN A 8 42.70 -10.74 -3.05
C GLN A 8 41.48 -11.65 -3.24
N LEU A 9 40.30 -11.07 -3.17
CA LEU A 9 39.10 -11.74 -3.67
C LEU A 9 39.32 -12.01 -5.17
N SER A 10 39.52 -13.28 -5.52
CA SER A 10 39.63 -13.68 -6.92
C SER A 10 38.24 -13.57 -7.59
N LEU A 11 38.19 -13.42 -8.91
CA LEU A 11 36.94 -13.46 -9.68
C LEU A 11 36.13 -14.73 -9.39
N LEU A 12 36.82 -15.85 -9.10
CA LEU A 12 36.23 -17.12 -8.68
C LEU A 12 35.56 -17.03 -7.30
N ASP A 13 36.16 -16.29 -6.33
CA ASP A 13 35.56 -16.08 -5.01
C ASP A 13 34.28 -15.25 -5.07
N LEU A 14 34.16 -14.34 -6.03
CA LEU A 14 32.96 -13.55 -6.28
C LEU A 14 31.85 -14.38 -6.94
N LEU A 15 32.21 -15.30 -7.83
CA LEU A 15 31.26 -16.19 -8.53
C LEU A 15 30.74 -17.32 -7.62
N GLU A 16 31.49 -17.74 -6.59
CA GLU A 16 31.11 -18.82 -5.69
C GLU A 16 30.28 -18.34 -4.47
N LYS A 17 30.25 -17.03 -4.17
CA LYS A 17 29.48 -16.51 -3.04
C LYS A 17 28.11 -15.99 -3.51
N PRO A 18 27.01 -16.40 -2.87
CA PRO A 18 25.69 -15.91 -3.24
C PRO A 18 25.60 -14.37 -3.08
N PRO A 19 24.73 -13.70 -3.86
CA PRO A 19 24.50 -12.26 -3.69
C PRO A 19 24.01 -11.96 -2.27
N ILE A 20 24.25 -10.72 -1.81
CA ILE A 20 23.75 -10.25 -0.52
C ILE A 20 22.31 -9.78 -0.70
N GLU A 21 21.36 -10.50 -0.11
CA GLU A 21 19.92 -10.16 -0.12
C GLU A 21 19.49 -9.36 1.11
N ALA A 22 20.42 -8.89 1.93
CA ALA A 22 20.10 -8.15 3.13
C ALA A 22 19.38 -6.83 2.81
N LEU A 23 18.36 -6.51 3.62
CA LEU A 23 17.51 -5.31 3.46
C LEU A 23 18.20 -4.06 4.04
N TYR A 24 19.32 -3.63 3.44
CA TYR A 24 19.96 -2.37 3.79
C TYR A 24 19.13 -1.17 3.29
N SER A 25 19.03 -0.12 4.11
CA SER A 25 18.49 1.15 3.64
C SER A 25 19.48 1.85 2.70
N PRO A 26 19.05 2.75 1.82
CA PRO A 26 19.97 3.54 0.99
C PRO A 26 21.00 4.32 1.80
N ASP A 27 20.68 4.79 3.01
CA ASP A 27 21.64 5.47 3.89
C ASP A 27 22.68 4.47 4.43
N GLN A 28 22.27 3.29 4.86
CA GLN A 28 23.21 2.23 5.29
C GLN A 28 24.14 1.79 4.17
N ILE A 29 23.63 1.70 2.93
CA ILE A 29 24.46 1.40 1.75
C ILE A 29 25.46 2.52 1.50
N TYR A 30 25.01 3.79 1.52
CA TYR A 30 25.86 4.93 1.26
C TYR A 30 26.93 5.12 2.34
N ASP A 31 26.60 4.94 3.62
CA ASP A 31 27.50 5.12 4.74
C ASP A 31 28.59 4.02 4.83
N SER A 32 28.36 2.88 4.17
CA SER A 32 29.35 1.81 4.12
C SER A 32 30.58 2.19 3.30
N ASP A 33 31.75 1.73 3.75
CA ASP A 33 33.01 1.76 2.99
C ASP A 33 33.43 0.34 2.55
N ASP A 34 32.58 -0.66 2.75
CA ASP A 34 32.83 -2.05 2.35
C ASP A 34 32.55 -2.26 0.86
N VAL A 35 33.60 -2.28 0.07
CA VAL A 35 33.53 -2.51 -1.37
C VAL A 35 32.89 -3.85 -1.73
N THR A 36 33.03 -4.87 -0.84
CA THR A 36 32.41 -6.19 -1.04
C THR A 36 30.88 -6.07 -1.03
N LEU A 37 30.33 -5.14 -0.25
CA LEU A 37 28.90 -4.86 -0.25
C LEU A 37 28.44 -4.43 -1.64
N PHE A 38 29.09 -3.42 -2.24
CA PHE A 38 28.70 -2.86 -3.54
C PHE A 38 28.90 -3.86 -4.70
N SER A 39 29.86 -4.75 -4.59
CA SER A 39 30.10 -5.81 -5.57
C SER A 39 29.03 -6.90 -5.55
N ARG A 40 28.44 -7.19 -4.41
CA ARG A 40 27.57 -8.36 -4.20
C ARG A 40 26.12 -8.05 -3.90
N LEU A 41 25.79 -6.80 -3.53
CA LEU A 41 24.42 -6.40 -3.27
C LEU A 41 23.58 -6.53 -4.56
N THR A 42 22.41 -7.14 -4.47
CA THR A 42 21.48 -7.26 -5.59
C THR A 42 20.95 -5.89 -5.99
N GLU A 43 20.96 -5.60 -7.29
CA GLU A 43 20.34 -4.38 -7.85
C GLU A 43 18.82 -4.44 -7.67
N ASP A 44 18.27 -3.36 -7.12
CA ASP A 44 16.83 -3.25 -6.86
C ASP A 44 16.37 -1.77 -6.88
N HIS A 45 15.24 -1.49 -6.27
CA HIS A 45 14.72 -0.13 -6.14
C HIS A 45 15.55 0.79 -5.22
N ARG A 46 16.58 0.29 -4.52
CA ARG A 46 17.44 1.01 -3.56
C ARG A 46 18.87 1.21 -4.06
N PHE A 47 19.34 0.30 -4.90
CA PHE A 47 20.74 0.22 -5.29
C PHE A 47 20.90 -0.15 -6.76
N ASP A 48 21.90 0.44 -7.40
CA ASP A 48 22.35 0.09 -8.74
C ASP A 48 23.85 0.33 -8.88
N ARG A 49 24.50 -0.37 -9.80
CA ARG A 49 25.93 -0.24 -10.09
C ARG A 49 26.16 0.02 -11.57
N LYS A 50 27.18 0.79 -11.89
CA LYS A 50 27.54 1.10 -13.28
C LYS A 50 29.04 1.26 -13.45
N SER A 51 29.51 0.81 -14.59
CA SER A 51 30.88 1.05 -15.02
C SER A 51 31.22 2.54 -15.04
N ALA A 52 32.43 2.89 -14.66
CA ALA A 52 32.95 4.25 -14.80
C ALA A 52 33.03 4.72 -16.27
N ARG A 53 32.91 3.80 -17.23
CA ARG A 53 32.86 4.10 -18.67
C ARG A 53 31.46 4.50 -19.15
N THR A 54 30.44 4.35 -18.29
CA THR A 54 29.07 4.73 -18.64
C THR A 54 28.99 6.23 -18.88
N GLN A 55 28.37 6.61 -19.99
CA GLN A 55 28.23 8.01 -20.35
C GLN A 55 27.47 8.80 -19.27
N PRO A 56 27.90 10.02 -18.91
CA PRO A 56 27.22 10.84 -17.89
C PRO A 56 25.71 11.00 -18.13
N LYS A 57 25.28 11.11 -19.40
CA LYS A 57 23.87 11.20 -19.76
C LYS A 57 23.07 9.95 -19.36
N GLU A 58 23.68 8.78 -19.42
CA GLU A 58 23.06 7.52 -19.01
C GLU A 58 22.98 7.45 -17.48
N LEU A 59 24.03 7.89 -16.77
CA LEU A 59 24.03 7.97 -15.31
C LEU A 59 22.98 8.97 -14.79
N ALA A 60 22.71 10.06 -15.51
CA ALA A 60 21.70 11.06 -15.13
C ALA A 60 20.28 10.47 -15.02
N LYS A 61 19.96 9.40 -15.76
CA LYS A 61 18.67 8.71 -15.68
C LYS A 61 18.39 8.20 -14.26
N TYR A 62 19.44 7.80 -13.54
CA TYR A 62 19.31 7.30 -12.16
C TYR A 62 18.92 8.40 -11.19
N LEU A 63 19.39 9.65 -11.42
CA LEU A 63 18.97 10.80 -10.61
C LEU A 63 17.45 11.02 -10.72
N SER A 64 16.92 10.96 -11.95
CA SER A 64 15.49 11.05 -12.18
C SER A 64 14.76 9.82 -11.61
N ALA A 65 15.25 8.61 -11.88
CA ALA A 65 14.58 7.36 -11.51
C ALA A 65 14.47 7.18 -9.99
N PHE A 66 15.53 7.42 -9.24
CA PHE A 66 15.48 7.36 -7.77
C PHE A 66 14.78 8.59 -7.16
N GLY A 67 14.95 9.79 -7.77
CA GLY A 67 14.27 11.01 -7.33
C GLY A 67 12.75 10.97 -7.53
N ASN A 68 12.27 10.13 -8.44
CA ASN A 68 10.85 9.85 -8.70
C ASN A 68 10.40 8.47 -8.20
N GLY A 69 11.31 7.70 -7.61
CA GLY A 69 11.09 6.29 -7.30
C GLY A 69 9.93 6.03 -6.34
N PRO A 70 9.51 4.74 -6.23
CA PRO A 70 8.42 4.33 -5.36
C PRO A 70 8.77 4.48 -3.88
N SER A 71 10.07 4.48 -3.54
CA SER A 71 10.55 4.70 -2.18
C SER A 71 10.97 6.15 -1.98
N VAL A 72 10.51 6.73 -0.89
CA VAL A 72 10.95 8.08 -0.42
C VAL A 72 12.37 8.10 0.10
N ASP A 73 12.96 6.94 0.30
CA ASP A 73 14.36 6.84 0.70
C ASP A 73 15.31 7.12 -0.48
N GLY A 74 14.75 7.14 -1.72
CA GLY A 74 15.57 7.29 -2.93
C GLY A 74 16.45 6.05 -3.16
N GLY A 75 17.73 6.25 -3.55
CA GLY A 75 18.63 5.13 -3.82
C GLY A 75 20.10 5.50 -3.82
N VAL A 76 20.94 4.50 -4.08
CA VAL A 76 22.38 4.65 -4.22
C VAL A 76 22.83 4.11 -5.58
N LEU A 77 23.64 4.89 -6.29
CA LEU A 77 24.31 4.47 -7.51
C LEU A 77 25.80 4.32 -7.24
N ALA A 78 26.36 3.15 -7.44
CA ALA A 78 27.80 2.89 -7.37
C ALA A 78 28.40 2.96 -8.77
N VAL A 79 29.35 3.87 -9.00
CA VAL A 79 30.06 4.04 -10.27
C VAL A 79 31.48 3.52 -10.12
N GLY A 80 31.93 2.69 -11.06
CA GLY A 80 33.21 1.97 -11.01
C GLY A 80 33.08 0.50 -10.58
N VAL A 81 31.82 -0.01 -10.56
CA VAL A 81 31.51 -1.42 -10.35
C VAL A 81 30.73 -1.91 -11.56
N GLU A 82 31.18 -3.00 -12.17
CA GLU A 82 30.52 -3.61 -13.32
C GLU A 82 29.26 -4.39 -12.91
N ASN A 83 28.39 -4.73 -13.85
CA ASN A 83 27.15 -5.45 -13.58
C ASN A 83 27.36 -6.83 -12.93
N ASP A 84 28.51 -7.45 -13.18
CA ASP A 84 28.90 -8.73 -12.58
C ASP A 84 29.51 -8.60 -11.17
N GLY A 85 29.58 -7.36 -10.64
CA GLY A 85 30.15 -7.05 -9.34
C GLY A 85 31.67 -6.79 -9.38
N THR A 86 32.31 -6.88 -10.53
CA THR A 86 33.74 -6.61 -10.69
C THR A 86 34.02 -5.12 -10.45
N VAL A 87 35.02 -4.81 -9.62
CA VAL A 87 35.45 -3.43 -9.38
C VAL A 87 36.43 -3.00 -10.47
N SER A 88 35.95 -2.19 -11.43
CA SER A 88 36.78 -1.60 -12.48
C SER A 88 37.45 -0.30 -12.03
N GLY A 89 36.91 0.35 -11.00
CA GLY A 89 37.42 1.60 -10.41
C GLY A 89 37.20 2.83 -11.28
N CYS A 90 37.54 3.99 -10.73
CA CYS A 90 37.42 5.30 -11.37
C CYS A 90 38.76 6.04 -11.54
N ALA A 91 39.87 5.50 -11.02
CA ALA A 91 41.18 6.18 -11.08
C ALA A 91 41.73 6.39 -12.50
N HIS A 92 41.21 5.64 -13.47
CA HIS A 92 41.60 5.79 -14.90
C HIS A 92 40.95 7.01 -15.58
N LEU A 93 39.94 7.63 -14.94
CA LEU A 93 39.28 8.81 -15.46
C LEU A 93 40.18 10.06 -15.22
N ASP A 94 40.15 10.97 -16.17
CA ASP A 94 40.76 12.28 -15.98
C ASP A 94 39.90 13.17 -15.04
N GLN A 95 40.44 14.33 -14.67
CA GLN A 95 39.78 15.28 -13.77
C GLN A 95 38.41 15.73 -14.32
N ASP A 96 38.26 15.88 -15.63
CA ASP A 96 37.02 16.28 -16.28
C ASP A 96 35.98 15.16 -16.23
N GLY A 97 36.38 13.91 -16.47
CA GLY A 97 35.52 12.74 -16.36
C GLY A 97 34.98 12.53 -14.94
N LEU A 98 35.86 12.65 -13.92
CA LEU A 98 35.45 12.57 -12.52
C LEU A 98 34.51 13.70 -12.14
N SER A 99 34.81 14.94 -12.52
CA SER A 99 33.94 16.09 -12.26
C SER A 99 32.54 15.91 -12.88
N LYS A 100 32.46 15.31 -14.08
CA LYS A 100 31.18 15.02 -14.74
C LYS A 100 30.35 13.99 -13.98
N ILE A 101 30.98 13.03 -13.31
CA ILE A 101 30.27 12.05 -12.47
C ILE A 101 29.85 12.71 -11.16
N GLU A 102 30.74 13.39 -10.47
CA GLU A 102 30.49 13.98 -9.16
C GLU A 102 29.50 15.17 -9.22
N ARG A 103 29.40 15.86 -10.35
CA ARG A 103 28.50 16.98 -10.60
C ARG A 103 27.38 16.65 -11.59
N LEU A 104 27.06 15.37 -11.72
CA LEU A 104 26.15 14.84 -12.75
C LEU A 104 24.78 15.54 -12.77
N GLY A 105 24.25 15.90 -11.60
CA GLY A 105 22.94 16.55 -11.46
C GLY A 105 22.93 18.00 -11.93
N GLU A 106 24.01 18.75 -11.81
CA GLU A 106 24.00 20.19 -12.03
C GLU A 106 23.56 20.60 -13.46
N ASN A 107 23.98 19.83 -14.46
CA ASN A 107 23.65 20.13 -15.85
C ASN A 107 22.63 19.18 -16.47
N ALA A 108 22.61 17.92 -16.03
CA ALA A 108 21.79 16.89 -16.65
C ALA A 108 20.45 16.66 -15.95
N CYS A 109 20.36 16.94 -14.64
CA CYS A 109 19.17 16.74 -13.82
C CYS A 109 19.09 17.81 -12.71
N PRO A 110 18.76 19.06 -13.04
CA PRO A 110 18.87 20.20 -12.11
C PRO A 110 17.96 20.09 -10.88
N ASP A 111 16.88 19.34 -10.97
CA ASP A 111 15.95 19.12 -9.87
C ASP A 111 16.31 17.89 -9.01
N GLY A 112 17.28 17.10 -9.44
CA GLY A 112 17.77 15.95 -8.69
C GLY A 112 18.53 16.38 -7.43
N ARG A 113 18.27 15.70 -6.32
CA ARG A 113 19.01 15.89 -5.06
C ARG A 113 19.91 14.70 -4.84
N PHE A 114 21.21 14.93 -4.80
CA PHE A 114 22.19 13.88 -4.60
C PHE A 114 23.44 14.42 -3.92
N GLU A 115 24.19 13.52 -3.35
CA GLU A 115 25.51 13.74 -2.77
C GLU A 115 26.43 12.61 -3.20
N THR A 116 27.73 12.89 -3.31
CA THR A 116 28.70 11.88 -3.75
C THR A 116 29.82 11.73 -2.74
N LYS A 117 30.35 10.49 -2.63
CA LYS A 117 31.60 10.22 -1.93
C LYS A 117 32.46 9.25 -2.73
N ARG A 118 33.78 9.27 -2.49
CA ARG A 118 34.70 8.28 -3.01
C ARG A 118 34.98 7.22 -1.94
N VAL A 119 34.95 5.97 -2.34
CA VAL A 119 35.29 4.83 -1.48
C VAL A 119 36.53 4.16 -2.06
N LEU A 120 37.57 4.03 -1.25
CA LEU A 120 38.82 3.38 -1.66
C LEU A 120 38.56 1.90 -1.97
N ALA A 121 39.11 1.44 -3.08
CA ALA A 121 38.93 0.10 -3.58
C ALA A 121 40.24 -0.43 -4.20
N LYS A 122 40.30 -1.74 -4.35
CA LYS A 122 41.29 -2.36 -5.25
C LYS A 122 40.59 -2.79 -6.52
N ASN A 123 41.15 -2.41 -7.66
CA ASN A 123 40.62 -2.84 -8.95
C ASN A 123 40.97 -4.32 -9.26
N VAL A 124 40.43 -4.85 -10.34
CA VAL A 124 40.67 -6.26 -10.79
C VAL A 124 42.14 -6.63 -10.96
N SER A 125 43.02 -5.65 -11.20
CA SER A 125 44.46 -5.86 -11.31
C SER A 125 45.18 -5.81 -9.96
N GLY A 126 44.45 -5.60 -8.84
CA GLY A 126 44.99 -5.45 -7.49
C GLY A 126 45.60 -4.07 -7.20
N GLY A 127 45.50 -3.12 -8.12
CA GLY A 127 45.97 -1.75 -7.94
C GLY A 127 45.03 -0.93 -7.05
N GLU A 128 45.60 0.07 -6.34
CA GLU A 128 44.82 1.05 -5.60
C GLU A 128 43.91 1.85 -6.54
N ASP A 129 42.65 1.96 -6.23
CA ASP A 129 41.62 2.63 -7.01
C ASP A 129 40.53 3.16 -6.07
N PHE A 130 39.47 3.69 -6.61
CA PHE A 130 38.29 4.08 -5.86
C PHE A 130 37.03 3.95 -6.73
N ILE A 131 35.88 3.83 -6.08
CA ILE A 131 34.57 3.91 -6.69
C ILE A 131 33.89 5.21 -6.23
N VAL A 132 32.94 5.71 -7.01
CA VAL A 132 32.14 6.87 -6.64
C VAL A 132 30.74 6.41 -6.30
N LEU A 133 30.29 6.66 -5.07
CA LEU A 133 28.91 6.45 -4.64
C LEU A 133 28.13 7.75 -4.79
N ALA A 134 26.97 7.69 -5.43
CA ALA A 134 26.00 8.77 -5.47
C ALA A 134 24.76 8.39 -4.65
N ARG A 135 24.52 9.08 -3.54
CA ARG A 135 23.29 8.99 -2.74
C ARG A 135 22.25 9.91 -3.35
N ILE A 136 21.23 9.34 -3.95
CA ILE A 136 20.17 10.07 -4.63
C ILE A 136 18.96 10.10 -3.72
N ARG A 137 18.49 11.31 -3.38
CA ARG A 137 17.35 11.54 -2.50
C ARG A 137 16.07 11.62 -3.32
N TYR A 138 14.98 11.10 -2.76
CA TYR A 138 13.65 11.36 -3.27
C TYR A 138 13.38 12.87 -3.20
N VAL A 139 12.75 13.43 -4.25
CA VAL A 139 12.38 14.86 -4.29
C VAL A 139 10.88 14.97 -4.10
N GLU A 140 10.47 15.48 -2.96
CA GLU A 140 9.07 15.79 -2.67
C GLU A 140 8.65 17.10 -3.36
N GLY A 141 7.38 17.19 -3.74
CA GLY A 141 6.81 18.42 -4.30
C GLY A 141 7.16 18.71 -5.75
N LYS A 142 7.99 17.88 -6.41
CA LYS A 142 8.39 18.12 -7.80
C LYS A 142 8.73 16.82 -8.54
N LEU A 143 8.29 16.72 -9.80
CA LEU A 143 8.79 15.70 -10.73
C LEU A 143 10.24 16.01 -11.10
N VAL A 144 11.13 15.04 -10.91
CA VAL A 144 12.54 15.15 -11.28
C VAL A 144 12.70 14.80 -12.76
N GLU A 145 12.98 15.82 -13.57
CA GLU A 145 13.21 15.68 -15.01
C GLU A 145 14.68 15.93 -15.37
N LEU A 146 15.12 15.28 -16.43
CA LEU A 146 16.39 15.62 -17.07
C LEU A 146 16.27 16.95 -17.81
N ALA A 147 17.39 17.59 -18.09
CA ALA A 147 17.43 18.87 -18.82
C ALA A 147 16.75 18.82 -20.21
N ASN A 148 16.62 17.65 -20.81
CA ASN A 148 15.88 17.43 -22.06
C ASN A 148 14.36 17.20 -21.85
N GLY A 149 13.85 17.31 -20.63
CA GLY A 149 12.46 17.08 -20.28
C GLY A 149 12.05 15.61 -20.15
N GLU A 150 12.98 14.66 -20.27
CA GLU A 150 12.70 13.27 -19.98
C GLU A 150 12.68 13.01 -18.47
N ALA A 151 11.81 12.09 -18.04
CA ALA A 151 11.78 11.61 -16.66
C ALA A 151 11.71 10.10 -16.63
N TYR A 152 12.20 9.53 -15.54
CA TYR A 152 12.31 8.10 -15.35
C TYR A 152 11.75 7.69 -13.98
N GLU A 153 11.24 6.46 -13.90
CA GLU A 153 10.91 5.79 -12.64
C GLU A 153 11.75 4.52 -12.45
N ARG A 154 11.97 4.13 -11.21
CA ARG A 154 12.63 2.88 -10.86
C ARG A 154 11.61 1.76 -10.73
N LEU A 155 11.78 0.67 -11.47
CA LEU A 155 10.95 -0.54 -11.43
C LEU A 155 11.85 -1.76 -11.22
N GLY A 156 11.96 -2.20 -9.97
CA GLY A 156 12.96 -3.21 -9.63
C GLY A 156 14.37 -2.70 -9.91
N ASP A 157 15.08 -3.36 -10.79
CA ASP A 157 16.43 -3.04 -11.27
C ASP A 157 16.46 -2.17 -12.54
N GLU A 158 15.31 -1.84 -13.14
CA GLU A 158 15.22 -1.08 -14.37
C GLU A 158 14.88 0.40 -14.14
N CYS A 159 15.50 1.29 -14.95
CA CYS A 159 15.08 2.69 -15.11
C CYS A 159 14.17 2.82 -16.32
N LYS A 160 12.86 2.99 -16.11
CA LYS A 160 11.87 3.10 -17.16
C LYS A 160 11.52 4.55 -17.46
N LYS A 161 11.57 4.92 -18.74
CA LYS A 161 11.14 6.26 -19.18
C LYS A 161 9.65 6.44 -18.99
N LEU A 162 9.27 7.57 -18.41
CA LEU A 162 7.88 7.95 -18.17
C LEU A 162 7.23 8.50 -19.43
N SER A 163 6.00 8.08 -19.71
CA SER A 163 5.14 8.75 -20.68
C SER A 163 4.65 10.10 -20.13
N ASP A 164 4.19 11.00 -21.01
CA ASP A 164 3.67 12.30 -20.56
C ASP A 164 2.46 12.17 -19.64
N SER A 165 1.60 11.19 -19.88
CA SER A 165 0.50 10.87 -18.98
C SER A 165 1.00 10.48 -17.59
N LYS A 166 2.03 9.63 -17.51
CA LYS A 166 2.62 9.19 -16.24
C LYS A 166 3.34 10.32 -15.51
N LYS A 167 4.02 11.21 -16.23
CA LYS A 167 4.61 12.41 -15.64
C LYS A 167 3.56 13.29 -14.97
N GLN A 168 2.38 13.49 -15.61
CA GLN A 168 1.30 14.28 -15.02
C GLN A 168 0.76 13.63 -13.74
N GLU A 169 0.60 12.30 -13.74
CA GLU A 169 0.18 11.55 -12.54
C GLU A 169 1.17 11.77 -11.39
N ILE A 170 2.49 11.60 -11.64
CA ILE A 170 3.52 11.79 -10.61
C ILE A 170 3.59 13.24 -10.12
N ARG A 171 3.42 14.25 -10.99
CA ARG A 171 3.36 15.66 -10.57
C ARG A 171 2.22 15.91 -9.59
N ILE A 172 1.07 15.29 -9.82
CA ILE A 172 -0.08 15.40 -8.93
C ILE A 172 0.18 14.64 -7.62
N ASP A 173 0.66 13.41 -7.69
CA ASP A 173 0.93 12.58 -6.52
C ASP A 173 2.02 13.18 -5.62
N LYS A 174 2.99 13.89 -6.22
CA LYS A 174 4.01 14.67 -5.49
C LYS A 174 3.50 16.02 -4.99
N GLY A 175 2.33 16.47 -5.39
CA GLY A 175 1.76 17.77 -5.02
C GLY A 175 2.33 18.97 -5.79
N GLU A 176 3.09 18.76 -6.87
CA GLU A 176 3.55 19.83 -7.76
C GLU A 176 2.37 20.51 -8.47
N ARG A 177 1.32 19.74 -8.77
CA ARG A 177 0.04 20.22 -9.31
C ARG A 177 -1.10 19.69 -8.47
N SER A 178 -2.11 20.51 -8.27
CA SER A 178 -3.36 20.09 -7.65
C SER A 178 -4.42 19.93 -8.73
N PHE A 179 -4.72 18.69 -9.11
CA PHE A 179 -5.80 18.40 -10.04
C PHE A 179 -7.13 19.01 -9.59
N GLU A 180 -7.42 18.94 -8.30
CA GLU A 180 -8.64 19.50 -7.71
C GLU A 180 -8.81 20.99 -7.95
N GLN A 181 -7.70 21.76 -8.00
CA GLN A 181 -7.72 23.21 -8.18
C GLN A 181 -7.69 23.68 -9.63
N GLU A 182 -7.55 22.76 -10.59
CA GLU A 182 -7.63 23.10 -12.01
C GLU A 182 -9.07 23.48 -12.39
N PRO A 183 -9.27 24.48 -13.28
CA PRO A 183 -10.60 24.82 -13.77
C PRO A 183 -11.28 23.62 -14.42
N CYS A 184 -12.55 23.37 -14.09
CA CYS A 184 -13.30 22.24 -14.63
C CYS A 184 -13.88 22.47 -16.03
N GLY A 185 -13.92 23.74 -16.49
CA GLY A 185 -14.49 24.12 -17.77
C GLY A 185 -16.01 24.27 -17.76
N LEU A 186 -16.67 24.00 -16.64
CA LEU A 186 -18.12 24.23 -16.46
C LEU A 186 -18.41 25.68 -16.04
N VAL A 187 -19.60 26.15 -16.38
CA VAL A 187 -20.07 27.53 -16.12
C VAL A 187 -20.90 27.57 -14.84
N TYR A 188 -20.49 28.40 -13.91
CA TYR A 188 -21.25 28.63 -12.68
C TYR A 188 -22.22 29.82 -12.87
N PRO A 189 -23.49 29.72 -12.44
CA PRO A 189 -24.10 28.58 -11.72
C PRO A 189 -24.73 27.51 -12.64
N ASP A 190 -24.82 27.74 -13.98
CA ASP A 190 -25.69 27.04 -14.90
C ASP A 190 -25.48 25.52 -14.97
N ASP A 191 -24.22 25.06 -14.85
CA ASP A 191 -23.87 23.64 -14.94
C ASP A 191 -23.80 22.95 -13.54
N PHE A 192 -24.22 23.66 -12.47
CA PHE A 192 -24.14 23.19 -11.10
C PHE A 192 -25.49 23.01 -10.39
N ASP A 193 -25.61 22.05 -9.50
CA ASP A 193 -26.78 21.89 -8.63
C ASP A 193 -26.74 22.92 -7.48
N GLU A 194 -27.41 24.04 -7.72
CA GLU A 194 -27.55 25.13 -6.75
C GLU A 194 -28.22 24.68 -5.43
N ASN A 195 -29.09 23.66 -5.45
CA ASN A 195 -29.70 23.13 -4.24
C ASN A 195 -28.69 22.32 -3.42
N ALA A 196 -27.83 21.53 -4.08
CA ALA A 196 -26.75 20.82 -3.40
C ALA A 196 -25.74 21.79 -2.78
N ILE A 197 -25.37 22.86 -3.50
CA ILE A 197 -24.51 23.94 -2.99
C ILE A 197 -25.17 24.64 -1.79
N ALA A 198 -26.47 24.94 -1.86
CA ALA A 198 -27.19 25.56 -0.75
C ALA A 198 -27.25 24.66 0.50
N ARG A 199 -27.47 23.34 0.32
CA ARG A 199 -27.41 22.38 1.42
C ARG A 199 -26.02 22.32 2.04
N PHE A 200 -24.98 22.28 1.21
CA PHE A 200 -23.59 22.31 1.68
C PHE A 200 -23.28 23.58 2.46
N ALA A 201 -23.66 24.75 1.92
CA ALA A 201 -23.48 26.03 2.57
C ALA A 201 -24.16 26.07 3.94
N LYS A 202 -25.37 25.53 4.04
CA LYS A 202 -26.09 25.43 5.31
C LYS A 202 -25.35 24.53 6.31
N LEU A 203 -24.89 23.34 5.90
CA LEU A 203 -24.12 22.44 6.78
C LEU A 203 -22.86 23.12 7.31
N VAL A 204 -22.14 23.86 6.46
CA VAL A 204 -20.94 24.60 6.86
C VAL A 204 -21.28 25.71 7.86
N THR A 205 -22.33 26.49 7.62
CA THR A 205 -22.72 27.61 8.49
C THR A 205 -23.29 27.13 9.83
N ASP A 206 -24.06 26.06 9.85
CA ASP A 206 -24.59 25.45 11.08
C ASP A 206 -23.47 24.98 12.04
N ASN A 207 -22.31 24.59 11.48
CA ASN A 207 -21.12 24.18 12.24
C ASN A 207 -20.26 25.36 12.72
N VAL A 208 -20.47 26.57 12.20
CA VAL A 208 -19.72 27.78 12.59
C VAL A 208 -20.63 28.71 13.36
N SER A 209 -20.40 28.86 14.66
CA SER A 209 -21.18 29.74 15.53
C SER A 209 -20.91 31.23 15.22
N THR A 210 -21.31 31.72 14.06
CA THR A 210 -21.17 33.15 13.69
C THR A 210 -22.47 33.68 13.08
N ASP A 211 -22.85 34.89 13.48
CA ASP A 211 -24.00 35.64 12.93
C ASP A 211 -23.72 36.22 11.50
N LEU A 212 -22.60 35.86 10.89
CA LEU A 212 -22.21 36.35 9.57
C LEU A 212 -22.92 35.57 8.48
N GLN A 213 -23.63 36.29 7.60
CA GLN A 213 -24.21 35.70 6.39
C GLN A 213 -23.15 35.62 5.30
N TYR A 214 -22.74 34.42 4.98
CA TYR A 214 -21.83 34.15 3.87
C TYR A 214 -22.64 33.86 2.57
N SER A 215 -22.18 34.41 1.46
CA SER A 215 -22.73 34.02 0.16
C SER A 215 -22.28 32.57 -0.17
N ARG A 216 -23.00 31.92 -1.10
CA ARG A 216 -22.62 30.58 -1.59
C ARG A 216 -21.19 30.57 -2.15
N THR A 217 -20.83 31.60 -2.91
CA THR A 217 -19.49 31.74 -3.51
C THR A 217 -18.42 31.98 -2.45
N ASP A 218 -18.72 32.65 -1.33
CA ASP A 218 -17.76 32.80 -0.24
C ASP A 218 -17.46 31.48 0.44
N ILE A 219 -18.47 30.62 0.62
CA ILE A 219 -18.29 29.26 1.15
C ILE A 219 -17.51 28.40 0.18
N LEU A 220 -17.85 28.43 -1.12
CA LEU A 220 -17.08 27.71 -2.13
C LEU A 220 -15.60 28.14 -2.17
N LYS A 221 -15.33 29.46 -2.01
CA LYS A 221 -13.94 29.97 -1.87
C LYS A 221 -13.26 29.44 -0.61
N ALA A 222 -13.93 29.49 0.54
CA ALA A 222 -13.39 29.03 1.81
C ALA A 222 -13.00 27.53 1.80
N TYR A 223 -13.71 26.74 0.99
CA TYR A 223 -13.43 25.32 0.76
C TYR A 223 -12.52 25.04 -0.45
N HIS A 224 -11.97 26.11 -1.07
CA HIS A 224 -11.08 26.02 -2.25
C HIS A 224 -11.74 25.34 -3.47
N LEU A 225 -13.05 25.50 -3.65
CA LEU A 225 -13.83 24.89 -4.74
C LEU A 225 -13.95 25.79 -5.96
N GLY A 226 -13.45 27.00 -5.89
CA GLY A 226 -13.40 27.95 -6.98
C GLY A 226 -12.79 29.28 -6.56
N ARG A 227 -12.69 30.18 -7.51
CA ARG A 227 -12.14 31.55 -7.31
C ARG A 227 -12.77 32.54 -8.27
N GLU A 228 -12.75 33.81 -7.89
CA GLU A 228 -13.12 34.89 -8.81
C GLU A 228 -12.01 35.13 -9.83
N ARG A 229 -12.41 35.29 -11.09
CA ARG A 229 -11.52 35.63 -12.19
C ARG A 229 -12.27 36.50 -13.16
N SER A 230 -11.74 37.70 -13.43
CA SER A 230 -12.34 38.66 -14.37
C SER A 230 -13.84 38.95 -14.13
N GLY A 231 -14.25 39.03 -12.86
CA GLY A 231 -15.61 39.32 -12.47
C GLY A 231 -16.61 38.14 -12.51
N ALA A 232 -16.14 36.94 -12.83
CA ALA A 232 -16.94 35.72 -12.80
C ALA A 232 -16.36 34.73 -11.79
N PHE A 233 -17.21 33.91 -11.17
CA PHE A 233 -16.77 32.81 -10.31
C PHE A 233 -16.44 31.58 -11.15
N VAL A 234 -15.20 31.15 -11.10
CA VAL A 234 -14.70 30.00 -11.84
C VAL A 234 -14.53 28.81 -10.89
N CYS A 235 -15.36 27.80 -11.09
CA CYS A 235 -15.29 26.54 -10.37
C CYS A 235 -14.12 25.67 -10.84
N ASN A 236 -13.58 24.89 -9.93
CA ASN A 236 -12.52 23.93 -10.21
C ASN A 236 -13.05 22.49 -10.27
N ASN A 237 -12.12 21.53 -10.50
CA ASN A 237 -12.46 20.12 -10.61
C ASN A 237 -13.09 19.56 -9.32
N ALA A 238 -12.63 20.00 -8.14
CA ALA A 238 -13.24 19.58 -6.86
C ALA A 238 -14.71 20.02 -6.76
N CYS A 239 -15.01 21.25 -7.19
CA CYS A 239 -16.39 21.75 -7.25
C CYS A 239 -17.25 20.91 -8.21
N ALA A 240 -16.73 20.59 -9.39
CA ALA A 240 -17.45 19.78 -10.37
C ALA A 240 -17.75 18.36 -9.87
N VAL A 241 -16.77 17.72 -9.22
CA VAL A 241 -16.93 16.38 -8.61
C VAL A 241 -18.02 16.36 -7.53
N LEU A 242 -18.18 17.48 -6.79
CA LEU A 242 -19.12 17.60 -5.67
C LEU A 242 -20.50 18.08 -6.09
N PHE A 243 -20.61 18.96 -7.10
CA PHE A 243 -21.80 19.76 -7.33
C PHE A 243 -22.22 19.93 -8.80
N ALA A 244 -21.47 19.41 -9.78
CA ALA A 244 -21.93 19.49 -11.17
C ALA A 244 -23.24 18.72 -11.36
N GLN A 245 -24.15 19.23 -12.19
CA GLN A 245 -25.39 18.54 -12.53
C GLN A 245 -25.14 17.24 -13.26
N ASP A 246 -24.12 17.22 -14.13
CA ASP A 246 -23.63 16.00 -14.80
C ASP A 246 -22.09 15.94 -14.77
N PRO A 247 -21.50 15.45 -13.67
CA PRO A 247 -20.05 15.39 -13.54
C PRO A 247 -19.39 14.38 -14.49
N VAL A 248 -20.16 13.43 -15.08
CA VAL A 248 -19.65 12.41 -16.01
C VAL A 248 -19.21 13.03 -17.33
N THR A 249 -19.77 14.18 -17.72
CA THR A 249 -19.33 14.93 -18.90
C THR A 249 -17.87 15.40 -18.78
N VAL A 250 -17.42 15.75 -17.57
CA VAL A 250 -16.04 16.15 -17.29
C VAL A 250 -15.19 14.94 -16.89
N PHE A 251 -15.76 14.03 -16.11
CA PHE A 251 -15.10 12.86 -15.54
C PHE A 251 -15.88 11.58 -15.88
N PRO A 252 -15.75 11.01 -17.10
CA PRO A 252 -16.51 9.82 -17.53
C PRO A 252 -16.35 8.61 -16.61
N GLY A 253 -15.24 8.52 -15.88
CA GLY A 253 -14.99 7.47 -14.89
C GLY A 253 -15.44 7.81 -13.46
N LEU A 254 -16.12 8.96 -13.23
CA LEU A 254 -16.70 9.27 -11.92
C LEU A 254 -17.96 8.44 -11.70
N LEU A 255 -17.73 7.15 -11.56
CA LEU A 255 -18.77 6.16 -11.30
C LEU A 255 -18.21 4.99 -10.52
N VAL A 256 -19.10 4.22 -9.90
CA VAL A 256 -18.80 2.91 -9.31
C VAL A 256 -19.43 1.84 -10.19
N HIS A 257 -18.63 0.89 -10.63
CA HIS A 257 -19.09 -0.32 -11.31
C HIS A 257 -19.19 -1.46 -10.30
N PHE A 258 -20.41 -1.77 -9.88
CA PHE A 258 -20.72 -2.82 -8.92
C PHE A 258 -21.00 -4.14 -9.63
N LEU A 259 -20.27 -5.20 -9.24
CA LEU A 259 -20.38 -6.55 -9.77
C LEU A 259 -20.51 -7.56 -8.64
N ARG A 260 -21.57 -8.39 -8.68
CA ARG A 260 -21.71 -9.54 -7.79
C ARG A 260 -21.51 -10.82 -8.57
N TYR A 261 -20.55 -11.62 -8.14
CA TYR A 261 -20.23 -12.92 -8.73
C TYR A 261 -20.81 -14.05 -7.88
N GLU A 262 -21.25 -15.12 -8.51
CA GLU A 262 -21.51 -16.40 -7.87
C GLU A 262 -20.20 -17.20 -7.84
N GLY A 263 -19.80 -17.67 -6.65
CA GLY A 263 -18.52 -18.34 -6.44
C GLY A 263 -17.38 -17.38 -6.04
N THR A 264 -16.15 -17.89 -6.10
CA THR A 264 -14.95 -17.22 -5.60
C THR A 264 -14.05 -16.65 -6.70
N GLU A 265 -14.39 -16.86 -7.96
CA GLU A 265 -13.63 -16.40 -9.12
C GLU A 265 -14.51 -15.67 -10.13
N ALA A 266 -13.94 -14.70 -10.84
CA ALA A 266 -14.59 -14.05 -11.98
C ALA A 266 -14.40 -14.93 -13.21
N LEU A 267 -15.48 -15.52 -13.70
CA LEU A 267 -15.47 -16.40 -14.87
C LEU A 267 -15.96 -15.66 -16.11
N SER A 268 -15.52 -16.11 -17.28
CA SER A 268 -15.85 -15.49 -18.57
C SER A 268 -16.42 -16.49 -19.58
N GLY A 269 -16.94 -15.99 -20.70
CA GLY A 269 -17.48 -16.80 -21.79
C GLY A 269 -18.71 -17.62 -21.35
N LYS A 270 -18.70 -18.93 -21.60
CA LYS A 270 -19.85 -19.82 -21.26
C LYS A 270 -20.05 -20.03 -19.76
N GLN A 271 -19.03 -19.70 -18.95
CA GLN A 271 -19.06 -19.86 -17.50
C GLN A 271 -19.28 -18.53 -16.79
N TYR A 272 -19.71 -17.49 -17.51
CA TYR A 272 -19.98 -16.17 -16.95
C TYR A 272 -20.90 -16.26 -15.74
N ASN A 273 -20.45 -15.73 -14.62
CA ASN A 273 -21.07 -15.92 -13.31
C ASN A 273 -21.42 -14.62 -12.57
N VAL A 274 -21.51 -13.49 -13.31
CA VAL A 274 -22.01 -12.24 -12.73
C VAL A 274 -23.52 -12.31 -12.60
N VAL A 275 -24.01 -12.18 -11.37
CA VAL A 275 -25.46 -12.23 -11.05
C VAL A 275 -26.07 -10.85 -10.84
N LYS A 276 -25.24 -9.82 -10.59
CA LYS A 276 -25.67 -8.42 -10.49
C LYS A 276 -24.58 -7.53 -11.08
N ASP A 277 -24.95 -6.71 -12.05
CA ASP A 277 -24.11 -5.74 -12.73
C ASP A 277 -24.82 -4.38 -12.69
N ARG A 278 -24.19 -3.36 -12.09
CA ARG A 278 -24.76 -2.02 -11.93
C ARG A 278 -23.67 -0.96 -12.06
N MET A 279 -23.94 0.07 -12.81
CA MET A 279 -23.14 1.29 -12.85
C MET A 279 -23.87 2.40 -12.10
N VAL A 280 -23.17 3.03 -11.18
CA VAL A 280 -23.66 4.16 -10.37
C VAL A 280 -22.86 5.38 -10.75
N SER A 281 -23.50 6.39 -11.28
CA SER A 281 -22.91 7.66 -11.71
C SER A 281 -23.61 8.84 -11.05
N GLY A 282 -22.96 9.99 -11.00
CA GLY A 282 -23.45 11.21 -10.38
C GLY A 282 -22.33 11.97 -9.69
N THR A 283 -22.65 12.89 -8.81
CA THR A 283 -21.70 13.53 -7.92
C THR A 283 -21.06 12.49 -6.99
N ILE A 284 -19.87 12.76 -6.45
CA ILE A 284 -19.21 11.80 -5.57
C ILE A 284 -20.05 11.42 -4.35
N VAL A 285 -20.86 12.35 -3.83
CA VAL A 285 -21.78 12.10 -2.71
C VAL A 285 -22.85 11.09 -3.09
N GLU A 286 -23.47 11.27 -4.28
CA GLU A 286 -24.49 10.37 -4.80
C GLU A 286 -23.91 8.99 -5.11
N VAL A 287 -22.74 8.95 -5.75
CA VAL A 287 -22.05 7.70 -6.08
C VAL A 287 -21.72 6.89 -4.84
N ILE A 288 -21.21 7.52 -3.77
CA ILE A 288 -20.93 6.83 -2.51
C ILE A 288 -22.22 6.28 -1.90
N LYS A 289 -23.28 7.07 -1.81
CA LYS A 289 -24.56 6.66 -1.22
C LYS A 289 -25.21 5.50 -1.96
N GLU A 290 -25.30 5.62 -3.26
CA GLU A 290 -25.95 4.61 -4.10
C GLU A 290 -25.15 3.30 -4.14
N ALA A 291 -23.80 3.40 -4.25
CA ALA A 291 -22.93 2.23 -4.17
C ALA A 291 -23.00 1.57 -2.80
N ALA A 292 -23.09 2.35 -1.72
CA ALA A 292 -23.27 1.81 -0.38
C ALA A 292 -24.60 1.04 -0.25
N ASN A 293 -25.71 1.55 -0.80
CA ASN A 293 -27.00 0.86 -0.82
C ASN A 293 -26.92 -0.48 -1.59
N LEU A 294 -26.16 -0.51 -2.71
CA LEU A 294 -25.95 -1.73 -3.49
C LEU A 294 -25.16 -2.78 -2.69
N ILE A 295 -24.10 -2.36 -1.99
CA ILE A 295 -23.31 -3.25 -1.13
C ILE A 295 -24.17 -3.76 0.01
N ASP A 296 -24.84 -2.87 0.74
CA ASP A 296 -25.66 -3.20 1.91
C ASP A 296 -26.76 -4.23 1.56
N SER A 297 -27.45 -4.01 0.42
CA SER A 297 -28.46 -4.97 -0.10
C SER A 297 -27.89 -6.29 -0.62
N SER A 298 -26.57 -6.41 -0.74
CA SER A 298 -25.89 -7.60 -1.28
C SER A 298 -25.07 -8.34 -0.24
N VAL A 299 -24.80 -7.71 0.91
CA VAL A 299 -24.17 -8.36 2.08
C VAL A 299 -25.15 -9.36 2.70
N ARG A 300 -24.69 -10.58 2.91
CA ARG A 300 -25.47 -11.64 3.54
C ARG A 300 -25.49 -11.46 5.05
N GLU A 301 -26.55 -11.96 5.67
CA GLU A 301 -26.67 -12.04 7.11
C GLU A 301 -26.61 -13.50 7.56
N PHE A 302 -25.93 -13.77 8.66
CA PHE A 302 -25.83 -15.08 9.28
C PHE A 302 -26.42 -15.07 10.68
N THR A 303 -26.98 -16.19 11.08
CA THR A 303 -27.47 -16.37 12.45
C THR A 303 -26.39 -17.07 13.26
N GLU A 304 -25.87 -16.40 14.29
CA GLU A 304 -24.98 -16.98 15.29
C GLU A 304 -25.73 -17.28 16.57
N PHE A 305 -25.38 -18.38 17.20
CA PHE A 305 -25.90 -18.74 18.53
C PHE A 305 -24.80 -18.43 19.56
N ARG A 306 -25.06 -17.46 20.44
CA ARG A 306 -24.16 -17.08 21.55
C ARG A 306 -24.97 -16.94 22.84
N ASP A 307 -24.41 -17.39 23.96
CA ASP A 307 -25.00 -17.23 25.30
C ASP A 307 -26.48 -17.62 25.38
N GLY A 308 -26.87 -18.71 24.69
CA GLY A 308 -28.26 -19.18 24.68
C GLY A 308 -29.21 -18.35 23.80
N LYS A 309 -28.71 -17.42 22.97
CA LYS A 309 -29.52 -16.57 22.08
C LYS A 309 -28.99 -16.58 20.65
N PHE A 310 -29.93 -16.38 19.72
CA PHE A 310 -29.58 -16.18 18.32
C PHE A 310 -29.36 -14.69 18.01
N PHE A 311 -28.25 -14.39 17.31
CA PHE A 311 -27.92 -13.05 16.83
C PHE A 311 -27.78 -13.09 15.32
N THR A 312 -28.32 -12.08 14.65
CA THR A 312 -28.05 -11.85 13.23
C THR A 312 -26.77 -11.04 13.08
N VAL A 313 -25.80 -11.57 12.35
CA VAL A 313 -24.49 -10.96 12.14
C VAL A 313 -24.27 -10.78 10.64
N PRO A 314 -23.93 -9.57 10.15
CA PRO A 314 -23.66 -9.36 8.75
C PRO A 314 -22.36 -10.05 8.32
N GLU A 315 -22.29 -10.41 7.05
CA GLU A 315 -21.12 -11.05 6.42
C GLU A 315 -19.83 -10.22 6.59
N TYR A 316 -19.97 -8.90 6.50
CA TYR A 316 -18.90 -7.93 6.74
C TYR A 316 -19.42 -6.82 7.66
N PRO A 317 -18.60 -6.32 8.60
CA PRO A 317 -18.95 -5.14 9.39
C PRO A 317 -19.22 -3.95 8.46
N ARG A 318 -20.35 -3.25 8.68
CA ARG A 318 -20.76 -2.14 7.82
C ARG A 318 -19.72 -1.04 7.78
N ASP A 319 -19.17 -0.68 8.93
CA ASP A 319 -18.17 0.40 9.01
C ASP A 319 -16.86 0.04 8.28
N ALA A 320 -16.50 -1.24 8.18
CA ALA A 320 -15.32 -1.68 7.44
C ALA A 320 -15.49 -1.52 5.91
N TRP A 321 -16.55 -2.06 5.32
CA TRP A 321 -16.75 -1.97 3.88
C TRP A 321 -17.18 -0.56 3.43
N TYR A 322 -17.89 0.18 4.27
CA TYR A 322 -18.24 1.57 3.98
C TYR A 322 -17.00 2.46 3.91
N GLU A 323 -16.10 2.33 4.88
CA GLU A 323 -14.82 3.04 4.86
C GLU A 323 -13.97 2.66 3.63
N MET A 324 -13.95 1.38 3.26
CA MET A 324 -13.27 0.90 2.05
C MET A 324 -13.81 1.58 0.79
N LEU A 325 -15.14 1.67 0.64
CA LEU A 325 -15.80 2.32 -0.49
C LEU A 325 -15.48 3.83 -0.53
N VAL A 326 -15.64 4.51 0.61
CA VAL A 326 -15.37 5.95 0.71
C VAL A 326 -13.92 6.25 0.36
N ASN A 327 -12.98 5.50 0.93
CA ASN A 327 -11.56 5.67 0.63
C ASN A 327 -11.25 5.45 -0.86
N ALA A 328 -11.85 4.45 -1.50
CA ALA A 328 -11.68 4.19 -2.92
C ALA A 328 -12.21 5.36 -3.79
N CYS A 329 -13.32 5.95 -3.42
CA CYS A 329 -13.91 7.10 -4.13
C CYS A 329 -13.11 8.39 -3.89
N VAL A 330 -12.69 8.65 -2.65
CA VAL A 330 -11.98 9.88 -2.26
C VAL A 330 -10.54 9.89 -2.73
N HIS A 331 -9.83 8.75 -2.64
CA HIS A 331 -8.41 8.65 -2.99
C HIS A 331 -8.15 8.25 -4.45
N ARG A 332 -9.20 8.09 -5.28
CA ARG A 332 -9.03 7.81 -6.70
C ARG A 332 -8.21 8.91 -7.39
N SER A 333 -7.44 8.53 -8.41
CA SER A 333 -6.84 9.50 -9.33
C SER A 333 -7.87 9.98 -10.34
N PHE A 334 -8.37 11.20 -10.19
CA PHE A 334 -9.30 11.81 -11.17
C PHE A 334 -8.63 12.14 -12.51
N ASN A 335 -7.31 12.16 -12.57
CA ASN A 335 -6.53 12.23 -13.80
C ASN A 335 -6.80 11.06 -14.74
N ILE A 336 -7.07 9.88 -14.19
CA ILE A 336 -7.47 8.70 -14.93
C ILE A 336 -8.98 8.83 -15.18
N ARG A 337 -9.33 9.68 -16.15
CA ARG A 337 -10.70 10.17 -16.36
C ARG A 337 -11.71 9.07 -16.70
N ASN A 338 -11.27 8.00 -17.37
CA ASN A 338 -12.17 6.97 -17.94
C ASN A 338 -12.27 5.70 -17.09
N ALA A 339 -11.50 5.57 -16.01
CA ALA A 339 -11.50 4.37 -15.18
C ALA A 339 -12.47 4.52 -14.00
N PRO A 340 -13.45 3.60 -13.84
CA PRO A 340 -14.35 3.60 -12.69
C PRO A 340 -13.68 3.07 -11.44
N VAL A 341 -14.30 3.29 -10.30
CA VAL A 341 -14.07 2.46 -9.10
C VAL A 341 -14.85 1.17 -9.28
N PHE A 342 -14.18 0.02 -9.18
CA PHE A 342 -14.85 -1.28 -9.22
C PHE A 342 -15.14 -1.77 -7.81
N VAL A 343 -16.37 -2.23 -7.58
CA VAL A 343 -16.76 -3.02 -6.41
C VAL A 343 -17.10 -4.42 -6.88
N ARG A 344 -16.32 -5.42 -6.49
CA ARG A 344 -16.53 -6.83 -6.85
C ARG A 344 -16.83 -7.62 -5.60
N MET A 345 -18.01 -8.22 -5.52
CA MET A 345 -18.40 -9.10 -4.44
C MET A 345 -18.40 -10.56 -4.91
N PHE A 346 -17.63 -11.38 -4.22
CA PHE A 346 -17.56 -12.84 -4.38
C PHE A 346 -18.20 -13.53 -3.18
N ASP A 347 -18.22 -14.85 -3.17
CA ASP A 347 -18.78 -15.60 -2.04
C ASP A 347 -17.86 -15.62 -0.82
N ASP A 348 -16.57 -15.33 -1.00
CA ASP A 348 -15.53 -15.34 0.03
C ASP A 348 -14.93 -13.97 0.36
N ARG A 349 -15.21 -12.94 -0.46
CA ARG A 349 -14.60 -11.62 -0.30
C ARG A 349 -15.34 -10.51 -1.03
N ILE A 350 -15.07 -9.29 -0.59
CA ILE A 350 -15.39 -8.07 -1.32
C ILE A 350 -14.08 -7.35 -1.69
N GLU A 351 -13.93 -6.97 -2.96
CA GLU A 351 -12.80 -6.21 -3.48
C GLU A 351 -13.28 -4.84 -3.95
N VAL A 352 -12.58 -3.79 -3.55
CA VAL A 352 -12.77 -2.44 -4.12
C VAL A 352 -11.47 -2.01 -4.76
N GLU A 353 -11.53 -1.73 -6.06
CA GLU A 353 -10.41 -1.30 -6.88
C GLU A 353 -10.58 0.17 -7.27
N SER A 354 -9.62 1.01 -6.89
CA SER A 354 -9.61 2.45 -7.15
C SER A 354 -8.51 2.81 -8.15
N PRO A 355 -8.81 3.62 -9.20
CA PRO A 355 -7.79 4.10 -10.13
C PRO A 355 -6.75 4.99 -9.46
N GLY A 356 -5.48 4.78 -9.81
CA GLY A 356 -4.30 5.43 -9.24
C GLY A 356 -3.52 4.51 -8.30
N GLY A 357 -2.19 4.67 -8.25
CA GLY A 357 -1.31 3.91 -7.35
C GLY A 357 -1.39 4.41 -5.91
N PHE A 358 -0.60 3.83 -5.02
CA PHE A 358 -0.39 4.42 -3.69
C PHE A 358 0.25 5.80 -3.81
N MET A 359 -0.13 6.70 -2.90
CA MET A 359 0.56 7.98 -2.77
C MET A 359 2.02 7.75 -2.35
N PRO A 360 2.96 8.61 -2.74
CA PRO A 360 4.34 8.52 -2.26
C PRO A 360 4.38 8.36 -0.73
N GLN A 361 5.25 7.49 -0.22
CA GLN A 361 5.39 7.12 1.19
C GLN A 361 4.32 6.15 1.73
N ILE A 362 3.31 5.79 0.95
CA ILE A 362 2.32 4.80 1.34
C ILE A 362 2.63 3.47 0.66
N THR A 363 2.73 2.42 1.46
CA THR A 363 2.87 1.02 1.02
C THR A 363 1.74 0.18 1.63
N PRO A 364 1.52 -1.04 1.17
CA PRO A 364 0.56 -1.95 1.81
C PRO A 364 0.78 -2.11 3.32
N GLU A 365 2.03 -2.04 3.78
CA GLU A 365 2.43 -2.22 5.17
C GLU A 365 2.21 -0.95 6.00
N THR A 366 2.37 0.24 5.39
CA THR A 366 2.29 1.54 6.10
C THR A 366 0.95 2.23 5.97
N ILE A 367 0.05 1.75 5.09
CA ILE A 367 -1.25 2.41 4.81
C ILE A 367 -2.14 2.50 6.05
N VAL A 368 -2.02 1.52 6.98
CA VAL A 368 -2.82 1.51 8.20
C VAL A 368 -2.35 2.61 9.15
N GLY A 369 -3.18 3.64 9.28
CA GLY A 369 -2.89 4.78 10.15
C GLY A 369 -2.08 5.90 9.49
N THR A 370 -1.76 5.80 8.21
CA THR A 370 -1.17 6.90 7.45
C THR A 370 -2.27 7.78 6.87
N HIS A 371 -2.08 9.11 6.93
CA HIS A 371 -3.02 10.09 6.41
C HIS A 371 -2.35 10.98 5.37
N ARG A 372 -2.59 10.69 4.10
CA ARG A 372 -2.16 11.51 2.96
C ARG A 372 -3.22 11.46 1.86
N PRO A 373 -4.23 12.34 1.91
CA PRO A 373 -5.28 12.33 0.91
C PRO A 373 -4.78 12.82 -0.44
N ARG A 374 -5.15 12.10 -1.51
CA ARG A 374 -4.88 12.54 -2.89
C ARG A 374 -5.74 13.74 -3.25
N ASN A 375 -6.97 13.78 -2.76
CA ASN A 375 -7.96 14.81 -3.05
C ASN A 375 -8.42 15.50 -1.75
N PRO A 376 -7.57 16.38 -1.16
CA PRO A 376 -7.82 16.97 0.16
C PRO A 376 -9.04 17.89 0.20
N PHE A 377 -9.38 18.59 -0.90
CA PHE A 377 -10.51 19.52 -0.92
C PHE A 377 -11.85 18.78 -1.06
N VAL A 378 -11.91 17.74 -1.88
CA VAL A 378 -13.07 16.84 -1.96
C VAL A 378 -13.27 16.16 -0.60
N MET A 379 -12.21 15.63 0.00
CA MET A 379 -12.30 14.97 1.30
C MET A 379 -12.78 15.92 2.41
N ARG A 380 -12.25 17.15 2.46
CA ARG A 380 -12.69 18.16 3.41
C ARG A 380 -14.18 18.48 3.25
N SER A 381 -14.66 18.58 2.01
CA SER A 381 -16.07 18.85 1.72
C SER A 381 -16.98 17.68 2.09
N LEU A 382 -16.57 16.45 1.81
CA LEU A 382 -17.31 15.24 2.18
C LEU A 382 -17.44 15.06 3.69
N ARG A 383 -16.50 15.59 4.48
CA ARG A 383 -16.62 15.61 5.93
C ARG A 383 -17.81 16.45 6.40
N GLU A 384 -18.09 17.58 5.77
CA GLU A 384 -19.25 18.42 6.11
C GLU A 384 -20.57 17.70 5.78
N PHE A 385 -20.59 16.85 4.74
CA PHE A 385 -21.73 16.00 4.45
C PHE A 385 -21.89 14.81 5.41
N GLY A 386 -20.93 14.57 6.30
CA GLY A 386 -20.92 13.43 7.21
C GLY A 386 -20.54 12.09 6.55
N GLU A 387 -20.15 12.11 5.27
CA GLU A 387 -19.76 10.90 4.53
C GLU A 387 -18.32 10.45 4.90
N VAL A 388 -17.47 11.37 5.30
CA VAL A 388 -16.13 11.08 5.83
C VAL A 388 -16.12 11.40 7.31
N ARG A 389 -15.86 10.39 8.15
CA ARG A 389 -15.68 10.57 9.59
C ARG A 389 -14.25 11.03 9.88
N CYS A 390 -13.65 10.80 10.95
CA CYS A 390 -12.39 11.40 11.39
C CYS A 390 -11.20 11.16 10.44
N ILE A 391 -10.35 12.17 10.32
CA ILE A 391 -9.05 12.15 9.68
C ILE A 391 -8.14 11.13 10.40
N SER A 392 -7.44 10.28 9.66
CA SER A 392 -6.41 9.32 10.12
C SER A 392 -6.89 8.03 10.81
N GLU A 393 -8.18 7.82 11.03
CA GLU A 393 -8.70 6.62 11.70
C GLU A 393 -9.31 5.58 10.76
N GLY A 394 -9.61 5.95 9.50
CA GLY A 394 -10.38 5.11 8.59
C GLY A 394 -9.83 3.70 8.41
N THR A 395 -8.57 3.57 8.01
CA THR A 395 -7.94 2.25 7.81
C THR A 395 -7.75 1.50 9.15
N ARG A 396 -7.44 2.21 10.24
CA ARG A 396 -7.38 1.60 11.59
C ARG A 396 -8.74 1.09 12.03
N ARG A 397 -9.82 1.84 11.76
CA ARG A 397 -11.17 1.42 12.06
C ARG A 397 -11.56 0.19 11.24
N MET A 398 -11.23 0.15 9.93
CA MET A 398 -11.45 -1.06 9.12
C MET A 398 -10.80 -2.29 9.75
N VAL A 399 -9.54 -2.18 10.18
CA VAL A 399 -8.83 -3.27 10.88
C VAL A 399 -9.53 -3.63 12.18
N ALA A 400 -9.92 -2.65 12.99
CA ALA A 400 -10.57 -2.88 14.28
C ALA A 400 -11.93 -3.58 14.12
N GLU A 401 -12.75 -3.13 13.16
CA GLU A 401 -14.07 -3.72 12.88
C GLU A 401 -13.98 -5.15 12.34
N MET A 402 -13.06 -5.39 11.39
CA MET A 402 -12.80 -6.75 10.89
C MET A 402 -12.31 -7.66 12.02
N THR A 403 -11.43 -7.15 12.87
CA THR A 403 -10.92 -7.83 14.05
C THR A 403 -12.03 -8.18 15.04
N ALA A 404 -12.88 -7.21 15.37
CA ALA A 404 -14.00 -7.40 16.29
C ALA A 404 -15.02 -8.44 15.78
N ALA A 405 -15.14 -8.56 14.46
CA ALA A 405 -15.99 -9.56 13.80
C ALA A 405 -15.31 -10.91 13.60
N ASN A 406 -14.11 -11.15 14.13
CA ASN A 406 -13.30 -12.36 13.89
C ASN A 406 -13.03 -12.63 12.39
N LEU A 407 -12.83 -11.58 11.60
CA LEU A 407 -12.52 -11.66 10.18
C LEU A 407 -11.06 -11.25 9.93
N PRO A 408 -10.42 -11.74 8.85
CA PRO A 408 -9.07 -11.33 8.47
C PRO A 408 -8.97 -9.81 8.29
N PRO A 409 -7.82 -9.20 8.60
CA PRO A 409 -7.61 -7.78 8.37
C PRO A 409 -7.73 -7.44 6.89
N PRO A 410 -8.01 -6.18 6.54
CA PRO A 410 -8.03 -5.70 5.16
C PRO A 410 -6.68 -5.95 4.46
N GLU A 411 -6.72 -6.46 3.24
CA GLU A 411 -5.54 -6.61 2.39
C GLU A 411 -5.49 -5.46 1.38
N PHE A 412 -4.32 -4.84 1.22
CA PHE A 412 -4.10 -3.79 0.23
C PHE A 412 -3.06 -4.24 -0.80
N LYS A 413 -3.36 -4.06 -2.07
CA LYS A 413 -2.45 -4.42 -3.17
C LYS A 413 -2.49 -3.36 -4.25
N GLN A 414 -1.32 -3.05 -4.83
CA GLN A 414 -1.24 -2.25 -6.04
C GLN A 414 -1.21 -3.17 -7.25
N LYS A 415 -2.12 -2.96 -8.18
CA LYS A 415 -2.13 -3.62 -9.49
C LYS A 415 -1.57 -2.69 -10.54
N ARG A 416 -0.90 -3.25 -11.51
CA ARG A 416 -0.44 -2.58 -12.72
C ARG A 416 -1.00 -3.30 -13.93
N THR A 417 -1.99 -2.70 -14.56
CA THR A 417 -2.49 -3.08 -15.86
C THR A 417 -2.14 -1.96 -16.85
N ASP A 418 -3.07 -1.41 -17.60
CA ASP A 418 -2.85 -0.20 -18.41
C ASP A 418 -2.59 1.02 -17.54
N ASN A 419 -3.23 1.09 -16.37
CA ASN A 419 -3.01 2.10 -15.35
C ASN A 419 -2.71 1.43 -14.00
N LEU A 420 -2.13 2.20 -13.07
CA LEU A 420 -2.03 1.78 -11.68
C LEU A 420 -3.40 1.82 -11.02
N SER A 421 -3.68 0.85 -10.17
CA SER A 421 -4.85 0.83 -9.29
C SER A 421 -4.48 0.27 -7.92
N VAL A 422 -5.20 0.70 -6.88
CA VAL A 422 -5.13 0.13 -5.54
C VAL A 422 -6.36 -0.72 -5.31
N VAL A 423 -6.15 -1.96 -4.90
CA VAL A 423 -7.22 -2.90 -4.53
C VAL A 423 -7.18 -3.12 -3.02
N CYS A 424 -8.30 -2.84 -2.38
CA CYS A 424 -8.56 -3.25 -1.00
C CYS A 424 -9.49 -4.46 -0.99
N THR A 425 -9.14 -5.49 -0.23
CA THR A 425 -9.91 -6.73 -0.11
C THR A 425 -10.30 -6.97 1.33
N LEU A 426 -11.58 -7.16 1.58
CA LEU A 426 -12.13 -7.69 2.83
C LEU A 426 -12.54 -9.14 2.60
N ARG A 427 -11.95 -10.04 3.37
CA ARG A 427 -12.29 -11.47 3.29
C ARG A 427 -13.37 -11.83 4.28
N ASN A 428 -14.31 -12.64 3.80
CA ASN A 428 -15.26 -13.31 4.64
C ASN A 428 -14.82 -14.76 4.80
N ASN A 429 -14.77 -15.24 6.01
CA ASN A 429 -14.42 -16.62 6.28
C ASN A 429 -15.65 -17.37 6.82
N VAL A 430 -16.62 -17.60 5.94
CA VAL A 430 -17.89 -18.28 6.29
C VAL A 430 -17.63 -19.66 6.91
N ARG A 431 -16.59 -20.38 6.45
CA ARG A 431 -16.22 -21.69 7.01
C ARG A 431 -15.57 -21.56 8.39
N ASP A 432 -14.84 -20.49 8.64
CA ASP A 432 -14.17 -20.27 9.92
C ASP A 432 -15.10 -19.64 10.97
N ARG A 433 -16.22 -19.02 10.57
CA ARG A 433 -17.26 -18.58 11.51
C ARG A 433 -17.93 -19.75 12.23
N SER A 434 -18.11 -20.89 11.55
CA SER A 434 -18.54 -22.13 12.18
C SER A 434 -17.45 -22.80 13.03
N ASN A 435 -16.19 -22.38 12.86
CA ASN A 435 -15.01 -22.78 13.62
C ASN A 435 -14.42 -21.60 14.43
N SER A 436 -15.24 -20.58 14.75
CA SER A 436 -14.79 -19.43 15.54
C SER A 436 -14.29 -19.91 16.91
N LEU A 437 -13.21 -19.30 17.39
CA LEU A 437 -12.78 -19.45 18.76
C LEU A 437 -13.96 -19.09 19.67
N ASP A 438 -14.22 -19.93 20.66
CA ASP A 438 -15.12 -19.60 21.73
C ASP A 438 -14.71 -18.24 22.34
N SER A 439 -15.70 -17.44 22.78
CA SER A 439 -15.47 -16.10 23.30
C SER A 439 -14.46 -16.09 24.46
N ASP A 440 -14.41 -17.17 25.24
CA ASP A 440 -13.49 -17.30 26.37
C ASP A 440 -12.08 -17.66 25.93
N ALA A 441 -11.91 -18.48 24.89
CA ALA A 441 -10.60 -18.73 24.26
C ALA A 441 -10.01 -17.44 23.67
N TYR A 442 -10.84 -16.61 23.04
CA TYR A 442 -10.44 -15.34 22.48
C TYR A 442 -9.96 -14.34 23.56
N LYS A 443 -10.68 -14.25 24.68
CA LYS A 443 -10.31 -13.40 25.81
C LYS A 443 -9.00 -13.85 26.46
N SER A 444 -8.80 -15.17 26.61
CA SER A 444 -7.62 -15.72 27.28
C SER A 444 -6.33 -15.63 26.46
N LEU A 445 -6.40 -15.73 25.14
CA LEU A 445 -5.22 -15.66 24.26
C LEU A 445 -4.80 -14.25 23.86
N GLY A 446 -5.71 -13.29 23.94
CA GLY A 446 -5.52 -11.95 23.43
C GLY A 446 -5.64 -11.87 21.90
N ARG A 447 -6.01 -10.67 21.41
CA ARG A 447 -6.38 -10.42 20.00
C ARG A 447 -5.31 -10.87 18.99
N ALA A 448 -4.06 -10.45 19.18
CA ALA A 448 -2.99 -10.69 18.22
C ALA A 448 -2.71 -12.19 18.03
N VAL A 449 -2.77 -12.97 19.11
CA VAL A 449 -2.55 -14.42 19.07
C VAL A 449 -3.72 -15.14 18.41
N ALA A 450 -4.96 -14.81 18.78
CA ALA A 450 -6.16 -15.41 18.22
C ALA A 450 -6.24 -15.29 16.68
N PHE A 451 -5.75 -14.15 16.13
CA PHE A 451 -5.69 -13.93 14.68
C PHE A 451 -4.57 -14.70 13.97
N SER A 452 -3.49 -15.03 14.66
CA SER A 452 -2.39 -15.77 14.08
C SER A 452 -2.65 -17.28 13.98
N LEU A 453 -3.76 -17.77 14.55
CA LEU A 453 -4.09 -19.19 14.58
C LEU A 453 -4.70 -19.64 13.26
N THR A 454 -4.22 -20.77 12.74
CA THR A 454 -4.86 -21.49 11.63
C THR A 454 -6.20 -22.12 12.07
N PRO A 455 -7.09 -22.49 11.14
CA PRO A 455 -8.34 -23.16 11.48
C PRO A 455 -8.17 -24.43 12.33
N GLU A 456 -7.13 -25.19 12.03
CA GLU A 456 -6.78 -26.41 12.75
C GLU A 456 -6.28 -26.11 14.18
N GLU A 457 -5.47 -25.07 14.34
CA GLU A 457 -5.01 -24.61 15.66
C GLU A 457 -6.15 -24.10 16.51
N ARG A 458 -7.14 -23.41 15.93
CA ARG A 458 -8.36 -22.96 16.62
C ARG A 458 -9.16 -24.13 17.19
N LYS A 459 -9.30 -25.22 16.42
CA LYS A 459 -9.97 -26.45 16.91
C LYS A 459 -9.27 -27.01 18.14
N ILE A 460 -7.94 -27.02 18.15
CA ILE A 460 -7.13 -27.46 19.28
C ILE A 460 -7.34 -26.53 20.48
N VAL A 461 -7.33 -25.23 20.28
CA VAL A 461 -7.52 -24.23 21.35
C VAL A 461 -8.93 -24.36 21.96
N ASN A 462 -9.99 -24.43 21.14
CA ASN A 462 -11.36 -24.62 21.63
C ASN A 462 -11.49 -25.88 22.47
N TYR A 463 -10.91 -26.98 21.99
CA TYR A 463 -10.89 -28.24 22.77
C TYR A 463 -10.16 -28.08 24.10
N LEU A 464 -9.03 -27.37 24.12
CA LEU A 464 -8.24 -27.12 25.34
C LEU A 464 -8.98 -26.24 26.34
N MET A 465 -9.76 -25.26 25.87
CA MET A 465 -10.62 -24.43 26.74
C MET A 465 -11.69 -25.25 27.44
N GLU A 466 -12.30 -26.22 26.74
CA GLU A 466 -13.35 -27.08 27.26
C GLU A 466 -12.80 -28.21 28.15
N HIS A 467 -11.65 -28.81 27.76
CA HIS A 467 -11.14 -30.04 28.37
C HIS A 467 -9.86 -29.86 29.19
N GLY A 468 -9.22 -28.67 29.13
CA GLY A 468 -8.03 -28.29 29.86
C GLY A 468 -6.71 -28.92 29.39
N LYS A 469 -6.76 -30.04 28.68
CA LYS A 469 -5.56 -30.76 28.21
C LYS A 469 -5.82 -31.54 26.93
N ILE A 470 -4.77 -31.72 26.11
CA ILE A 470 -4.81 -32.52 24.88
C ILE A 470 -3.51 -33.31 24.71
N ASN A 471 -3.61 -34.52 24.20
CA ASN A 471 -2.46 -35.29 23.73
C ASN A 471 -2.52 -35.48 22.20
N VAL A 472 -1.48 -36.07 21.61
CA VAL A 472 -1.40 -36.26 20.15
C VAL A 472 -2.58 -37.09 19.63
N SER A 473 -3.04 -38.10 20.37
CA SER A 473 -4.19 -38.92 20.00
C SER A 473 -5.49 -38.13 20.04
N GLY A 474 -5.66 -37.20 20.97
CA GLY A 474 -6.76 -36.24 21.02
C GLY A 474 -6.74 -35.30 19.83
N ALA A 475 -5.57 -34.74 19.51
CA ALA A 475 -5.39 -33.84 18.36
C ALA A 475 -5.70 -34.55 17.03
N LEU A 476 -5.28 -35.80 16.85
CA LEU A 476 -5.65 -36.62 15.69
C LEU A 476 -7.15 -36.70 15.45
N ARG A 477 -7.94 -36.91 16.50
CA ARG A 477 -9.42 -37.01 16.42
C ARG A 477 -10.04 -35.68 16.04
N ILE A 478 -9.55 -34.58 16.60
CA ILE A 478 -10.09 -33.24 16.38
C ILE A 478 -9.76 -32.73 14.96
N LEU A 479 -8.52 -33.00 14.50
CA LEU A 479 -8.05 -32.60 13.18
C LEU A 479 -8.54 -33.49 12.05
N THR A 480 -9.29 -34.56 12.37
CA THR A 480 -9.76 -35.53 11.36
C THR A 480 -8.67 -36.01 10.42
N THR A 481 -7.44 -36.14 10.93
CA THR A 481 -6.27 -36.62 10.19
C THR A 481 -5.84 -38.01 10.69
N THR A 482 -5.37 -38.84 9.79
CA THR A 482 -4.81 -40.17 10.13
C THR A 482 -3.29 -40.11 10.32
N ARG A 483 -2.66 -38.97 10.03
CA ARG A 483 -1.20 -38.81 10.07
C ARG A 483 -0.75 -38.33 11.44
N TRP A 484 -0.21 -39.23 12.26
CA TRP A 484 0.26 -38.95 13.62
C TRP A 484 1.33 -37.82 13.66
N HIS A 485 2.24 -37.81 12.69
CA HIS A 485 3.28 -36.75 12.60
C HIS A 485 2.66 -35.37 12.43
N THR A 486 1.66 -35.21 11.58
CA THR A 486 0.99 -33.91 11.34
C THR A 486 0.39 -33.33 12.63
N ALA A 487 -0.32 -34.15 13.40
CA ALA A 487 -0.92 -33.68 14.66
C ALA A 487 0.15 -33.37 15.73
N ARG A 488 1.21 -34.19 15.81
CA ARG A 488 2.32 -33.96 16.72
C ARG A 488 3.08 -32.69 16.38
N ASP A 489 3.46 -32.50 15.10
CA ASP A 489 4.24 -31.38 14.66
C ASP A 489 3.49 -30.05 14.85
N MET A 490 2.16 -30.06 14.69
CA MET A 490 1.32 -28.91 14.99
C MET A 490 1.34 -28.56 16.48
N LEU A 491 1.18 -29.52 17.38
CA LEU A 491 1.26 -29.26 18.82
C LEU A 491 2.63 -28.73 19.25
N VAL A 492 3.70 -29.29 18.69
CA VAL A 492 5.07 -28.83 18.93
C VAL A 492 5.31 -27.41 18.39
N GLU A 493 4.76 -27.08 17.23
CA GLU A 493 4.87 -25.73 16.68
C GLU A 493 4.09 -24.70 17.51
N MET A 494 2.89 -25.05 17.97
CA MET A 494 2.12 -24.21 18.90
C MET A 494 2.86 -24.02 20.24
N GLU A 495 3.55 -25.05 20.76
CA GLU A 495 4.41 -24.94 21.94
C GLU A 495 5.59 -23.98 21.71
N LYS A 496 6.33 -24.12 20.61
CA LYS A 496 7.43 -23.22 20.25
C LYS A 496 7.01 -21.76 20.14
N ARG A 497 5.78 -21.51 19.68
CA ARG A 497 5.18 -20.18 19.62
C ARG A 497 4.69 -19.67 20.99
N GLY A 498 4.85 -20.46 22.05
CA GLY A 498 4.44 -20.10 23.41
C GLY A 498 2.90 -20.08 23.59
N LEU A 499 2.17 -20.84 22.80
CA LEU A 499 0.72 -21.01 22.91
C LEU A 499 0.36 -22.15 23.85
N LEU A 500 1.18 -23.19 23.87
CA LEU A 500 0.98 -24.40 24.66
C LEU A 500 2.16 -24.67 25.56
N ASP A 501 1.89 -25.27 26.73
CA ASP A 501 2.88 -25.86 27.61
C ASP A 501 2.80 -27.39 27.48
N TYR A 502 3.94 -28.03 27.25
CA TYR A 502 4.05 -29.50 27.31
C TYR A 502 4.29 -29.97 28.73
N VAL A 503 3.36 -30.75 29.26
CA VAL A 503 3.42 -31.32 30.61
C VAL A 503 3.79 -32.78 30.52
N THR A 504 4.92 -33.15 31.17
CA THR A 504 5.43 -34.52 31.20
C THR A 504 6.05 -34.82 32.57
N SER A 505 6.04 -36.09 32.96
CA SER A 505 6.74 -36.57 34.18
C SER A 505 8.25 -36.77 33.97
N GLY A 506 8.77 -36.49 32.76
CA GLY A 506 10.20 -36.72 32.43
C GLY A 506 10.59 -38.18 32.14
N LYS A 507 9.62 -39.11 32.20
CA LYS A 507 9.89 -40.54 31.90
C LYS A 507 9.76 -40.79 30.38
N PRO A 508 10.61 -41.63 29.79
CA PRO A 508 10.47 -42.05 28.41
C PRO A 508 9.09 -42.72 28.20
N ARG A 509 8.37 -42.33 27.15
CA ARG A 509 7.02 -42.81 26.79
C ARG A 509 5.96 -42.58 27.89
N ASP A 510 5.95 -41.38 28.48
CA ASP A 510 4.96 -41.00 29.48
C ASP A 510 3.54 -40.97 28.88
N ALA A 511 2.72 -41.94 29.29
CA ALA A 511 1.33 -42.06 28.85
C ALA A 511 0.45 -40.90 29.34
N HIS A 512 0.86 -40.13 30.31
CA HIS A 512 0.15 -38.99 30.88
C HIS A 512 0.62 -37.64 30.31
N SER A 513 1.62 -37.65 29.41
CA SER A 513 2.08 -36.43 28.75
C SER A 513 0.94 -35.77 27.93
N HIS A 514 0.83 -34.47 28.07
CA HIS A 514 -0.21 -33.70 27.41
C HIS A 514 0.23 -32.22 27.21
N TYR A 515 -0.50 -31.51 26.38
CA TYR A 515 -0.37 -30.08 26.19
C TYR A 515 -1.54 -29.35 26.86
N ARG A 516 -1.28 -28.16 27.39
CA ARG A 516 -2.28 -27.24 27.94
C ARG A 516 -2.04 -25.83 27.42
N LEU A 517 -3.02 -24.97 27.48
CA LEU A 517 -2.85 -23.54 27.16
C LEU A 517 -1.93 -22.87 28.19
N VAL A 518 -1.07 -21.98 27.70
CA VAL A 518 -0.26 -21.11 28.56
C VAL A 518 -1.18 -20.10 29.23
N SER A 519 -1.25 -20.10 30.56
CA SER A 519 -1.95 -19.05 31.32
C SER A 519 -1.17 -17.75 31.21
N ARG A 520 -1.65 -16.81 30.42
CA ARG A 520 -1.15 -15.43 30.46
C ARG A 520 -1.95 -14.67 31.51
N ASN A 521 -1.44 -14.67 32.74
CA ASN A 521 -1.89 -13.69 33.74
C ASN A 521 -1.36 -12.32 33.28
N ASP A 522 -2.24 -11.38 32.95
CA ASP A 522 -1.95 -9.96 32.77
C ASP A 522 -1.39 -9.36 34.06
#